data_4e6f4c35bf4ffff11c0c512c8c08a58b
#
_entry.id   4e6f4c35bf4ffff11c0c512c8c08a58b
#
_cell.length_a   1.000
_cell.length_b   1.000
_cell.length_c   1.000
_cell.angle_alpha   90.00
_cell.angle_beta   90.00
_cell.angle_gamma   90.00
#
_symmetry.space_group_name_H-M   'P 1'
#
loop_
_entity.id
_entity.type
_entity.pdbx_description
1 polymer ?
#
loop_
_entity_poly.entity_id
_entity_poly.type
_entity_poly.pdbx_seq_one_letter_code
_entity_poly.pdbx_strand_id
1 'polypeptide(L)'
;MLGKSLRSGNILKEIWLNKRNVEKAYIIANRVDIKQQNNILLEYLEQYQFNQKWIEDYRKDMISYISEKHKTNSLFPYEYAKDILKVLKEIDNKKEVLKRVLSINCFGDSKYFEKNIEHIIVRIIKNYLLENEIQEDDTNEEILLEVGISKYPEVLEFCGDLEYYIKNEKIEYKKETIRKLYK
;
A
#
# COMPACT_ATOMS: atom_id res chain seq x y z
N MET A 1 -3.58 23.98 -31.10
CA MET A 1 -4.09 25.35 -30.88
C MET A 1 -4.91 25.32 -29.59
N LEU A 2 -4.61 26.21 -28.64
CA LEU A 2 -5.42 26.39 -27.43
C LEU A 2 -6.65 27.21 -27.77
N GLY A 3 -7.84 26.69 -27.47
CA GLY A 3 -9.08 27.47 -27.57
C GLY A 3 -9.19 28.45 -26.42
N LYS A 4 -9.55 29.68 -26.69
CA LYS A 4 -9.71 30.76 -25.70
C LYS A 4 -11.13 31.28 -25.75
N SER A 5 -11.79 31.40 -24.60
CA SER A 5 -13.01 32.18 -24.43
C SER A 5 -12.69 33.38 -23.55
N LEU A 6 -12.85 34.58 -24.08
CA LEU A 6 -12.62 35.84 -23.38
C LEU A 6 -13.99 36.47 -23.04
N ARG A 7 -14.21 36.83 -21.79
CA ARG A 7 -15.23 37.79 -21.38
C ARG A 7 -14.59 39.16 -21.12
N SER A 8 -15.38 40.19 -21.22
CA SER A 8 -14.97 41.60 -21.06
C SER A 8 -13.92 41.77 -19.96
N GLY A 9 -12.80 42.45 -20.29
CA GLY A 9 -11.77 42.78 -19.34
C GLY A 9 -10.53 41.90 -19.31
N ASN A 10 -10.17 41.25 -20.41
CA ASN A 10 -8.95 40.41 -20.52
C ASN A 10 -8.81 39.26 -19.53
N ILE A 11 -9.89 38.82 -18.88
CA ILE A 11 -9.90 37.67 -17.98
C ILE A 11 -10.15 36.41 -18.80
N LEU A 12 -9.18 35.50 -18.79
CA LEU A 12 -9.28 34.18 -19.38
C LEU A 12 -10.32 33.37 -18.57
N LYS A 13 -11.46 33.02 -19.19
CA LYS A 13 -12.50 32.26 -18.51
C LYS A 13 -12.24 30.77 -18.59
N GLU A 14 -11.80 30.28 -19.74
CA GLU A 14 -11.57 28.87 -20.01
C GLU A 14 -10.42 28.68 -20.97
N ILE A 15 -9.62 27.65 -20.76
CA ILE A 15 -8.60 27.19 -21.68
C ILE A 15 -8.87 25.71 -21.93
N TRP A 16 -9.02 25.32 -23.18
CA TRP A 16 -9.11 23.92 -23.54
C TRP A 16 -8.06 23.52 -24.56
N LEU A 17 -7.69 22.27 -24.52
CA LEU A 17 -6.70 21.69 -25.40
C LEU A 17 -7.42 20.96 -26.53
N ASN A 18 -7.01 21.17 -27.78
CA ASN A 18 -7.51 20.38 -28.90
C ASN A 18 -7.09 18.92 -28.73
N LYS A 19 -8.01 17.97 -28.95
CA LYS A 19 -7.76 16.52 -28.80
C LYS A 19 -6.51 16.04 -29.55
N ARG A 20 -6.19 16.64 -30.70
CA ARG A 20 -4.98 16.32 -31.50
C ARG A 20 -3.66 16.73 -30.84
N ASN A 21 -3.71 17.60 -29.85
CA ASN A 21 -2.52 18.14 -29.17
C ASN A 21 -2.38 17.62 -27.74
N VAL A 22 -3.24 16.70 -27.29
CA VAL A 22 -3.20 16.15 -25.93
C VAL A 22 -1.87 15.46 -25.65
N GLU A 23 -1.43 14.58 -26.56
CA GLU A 23 -0.13 13.88 -26.42
C GLU A 23 1.05 14.86 -26.33
N LYS A 24 1.06 15.89 -27.18
CA LYS A 24 2.11 16.92 -27.12
C LYS A 24 2.10 17.69 -25.80
N ALA A 25 0.93 17.94 -25.23
CA ALA A 25 0.81 18.62 -23.96
C ALA A 25 1.35 17.74 -22.81
N TYR A 26 1.10 16.43 -22.82
CA TYR A 26 1.69 15.51 -21.86
C TYR A 26 3.22 15.48 -21.94
N ILE A 27 3.77 15.43 -23.15
CA ILE A 27 5.24 15.50 -23.39
C ILE A 27 5.82 16.79 -22.83
N ILE A 28 5.19 17.96 -23.12
CA ILE A 28 5.65 19.27 -22.63
C ILE A 28 5.56 19.35 -21.11
N ALA A 29 4.52 18.75 -20.53
CA ALA A 29 4.33 18.71 -19.06
C ALA A 29 5.21 17.66 -18.37
N ASN A 30 6.02 16.91 -19.11
CA ASN A 30 6.81 15.76 -18.63
C ASN A 30 5.95 14.76 -17.82
N ARG A 31 4.75 14.49 -18.32
CA ARG A 31 3.79 13.53 -17.72
C ARG A 31 3.48 12.43 -18.71
N VAL A 32 3.24 11.24 -18.17
CA VAL A 32 2.80 10.09 -18.96
C VAL A 32 1.29 10.24 -19.26
N ASP A 33 0.91 10.00 -20.51
CA ASP A 33 -0.52 10.00 -20.91
C ASP A 33 -1.29 8.90 -20.18
N ILE A 34 -2.57 9.14 -19.88
CA ILE A 34 -3.44 8.20 -19.14
C ILE A 34 -3.51 6.84 -19.84
N LYS A 35 -3.55 6.80 -21.17
CA LYS A 35 -3.55 5.55 -21.91
C LYS A 35 -2.25 4.76 -21.73
N GLN A 36 -1.12 5.46 -21.77
CA GLN A 36 0.18 4.84 -21.50
C GLN A 36 0.30 4.38 -20.05
N GLN A 37 -0.20 5.16 -19.09
CA GLN A 37 -0.26 4.75 -17.70
C GLN A 37 -1.06 3.46 -17.51
N ASN A 38 -2.24 3.38 -18.12
CA ASN A 38 -3.09 2.19 -18.05
C ASN A 38 -2.40 0.96 -18.65
N ASN A 39 -1.74 1.09 -19.79
CA ASN A 39 -1.00 -0.02 -20.40
C ASN A 39 0.14 -0.50 -19.49
N ILE A 40 0.92 0.42 -18.92
CA ILE A 40 2.00 0.11 -17.98
C ILE A 40 1.44 -0.60 -16.73
N LEU A 41 0.30 -0.17 -16.23
CA LEU A 41 -0.33 -0.79 -15.05
C LEU A 41 -0.84 -2.20 -15.35
N LEU A 42 -1.42 -2.43 -16.52
CA LEU A 42 -1.83 -3.77 -16.96
C LEU A 42 -0.61 -4.69 -17.10
N GLU A 43 0.47 -4.22 -17.74
CA GLU A 43 1.71 -4.98 -17.83
C GLU A 43 2.26 -5.36 -16.45
N TYR A 44 2.21 -4.46 -15.46
CA TYR A 44 2.63 -4.77 -14.08
C TYR A 44 1.75 -5.85 -13.46
N LEU A 45 0.44 -5.72 -13.56
CA LEU A 45 -0.50 -6.70 -13.02
C LEU A 45 -0.36 -8.07 -13.69
N GLU A 46 -0.08 -8.13 -14.99
CA GLU A 46 0.12 -9.38 -15.74
C GLU A 46 1.44 -10.10 -15.38
N GLN A 47 2.47 -9.37 -14.96
CA GLN A 47 3.75 -9.94 -14.54
C GLN A 47 3.67 -10.70 -13.20
N TYR A 48 2.64 -10.46 -12.39
CA TYR A 48 2.49 -11.06 -11.07
C TYR A 48 1.42 -12.14 -11.09
N GLN A 49 1.70 -13.22 -10.36
CA GLN A 49 0.74 -14.25 -10.00
C GLN A 49 0.84 -14.47 -8.50
N PHE A 50 -0.31 -14.62 -7.84
CA PHE A 50 -0.40 -14.76 -6.40
C PHE A 50 -1.04 -16.11 -6.03
N ASN A 51 -0.55 -16.71 -4.93
CA ASN A 51 -1.06 -17.97 -4.41
C ASN A 51 -2.27 -17.75 -3.49
N GLN A 52 -2.28 -16.65 -2.74
CA GLN A 52 -3.39 -16.30 -1.87
C GLN A 52 -4.56 -15.78 -2.70
N LYS A 53 -5.73 -16.40 -2.50
CA LYS A 53 -6.94 -16.13 -3.29
C LYS A 53 -7.34 -14.66 -3.27
N TRP A 54 -7.36 -14.03 -2.09
CA TRP A 54 -7.80 -12.63 -1.95
C TRP A 54 -6.90 -11.63 -2.70
N ILE A 55 -5.57 -11.90 -2.76
CA ILE A 55 -4.62 -11.07 -3.53
C ILE A 55 -4.83 -11.28 -5.02
N GLU A 56 -5.07 -12.51 -5.43
CA GLU A 56 -5.33 -12.83 -6.84
C GLU A 56 -6.68 -12.26 -7.31
N ASP A 57 -7.70 -12.27 -6.46
CA ASP A 57 -9.00 -11.65 -6.74
C ASP A 57 -8.84 -10.12 -6.85
N TYR A 58 -8.11 -9.47 -5.94
CA TYR A 58 -7.74 -8.05 -6.07
C TYR A 58 -7.04 -7.77 -7.42
N ARG A 59 -6.06 -8.59 -7.81
CA ARG A 59 -5.33 -8.41 -9.07
C ARG A 59 -6.26 -8.48 -10.28
N LYS A 60 -7.15 -9.47 -10.33
CA LYS A 60 -8.13 -9.66 -11.42
C LYS A 60 -9.10 -8.48 -11.50
N ASP A 61 -9.58 -8.00 -10.37
CA ASP A 61 -10.47 -6.85 -10.30
C ASP A 61 -9.79 -5.57 -10.79
N MET A 62 -8.51 -5.36 -10.48
CA MET A 62 -7.77 -4.21 -10.98
C MET A 62 -7.56 -4.30 -12.50
N ILE A 63 -7.28 -5.47 -13.04
CA ILE A 63 -7.17 -5.69 -14.50
C ILE A 63 -8.52 -5.37 -15.18
N SER A 64 -9.62 -5.94 -14.69
CA SER A 64 -10.96 -5.68 -15.22
C SER A 64 -11.33 -4.19 -15.14
N TYR A 65 -11.10 -3.57 -13.99
CA TYR A 65 -11.40 -2.15 -13.78
C TYR A 65 -10.64 -1.24 -14.75
N ILE A 66 -9.33 -1.43 -14.91
CA ILE A 66 -8.50 -0.61 -15.82
C ILE A 66 -8.91 -0.84 -17.26
N SER A 67 -9.19 -2.08 -17.65
CA SER A 67 -9.59 -2.45 -19.01
C SER A 67 -10.95 -1.86 -19.41
N GLU A 68 -11.92 -1.87 -18.49
CA GLU A 68 -13.28 -1.39 -18.75
C GLU A 68 -13.41 0.13 -18.60
N LYS A 69 -12.80 0.70 -17.57
CA LYS A 69 -12.98 2.12 -17.23
C LYS A 69 -11.91 3.02 -17.82
N HIS A 70 -10.82 2.45 -18.33
CA HIS A 70 -9.66 3.18 -18.87
C HIS A 70 -9.10 4.24 -17.92
N LYS A 71 -9.11 3.94 -16.62
CA LYS A 71 -8.58 4.80 -15.53
C LYS A 71 -8.12 3.96 -14.36
N THR A 72 -7.28 4.53 -13.52
CA THR A 72 -6.85 3.96 -12.25
C THR A 72 -7.89 4.22 -11.16
N ASN A 73 -7.81 3.48 -10.06
CA ASN A 73 -8.57 3.76 -8.84
C ASN A 73 -7.64 4.03 -7.65
N SER A 74 -8.22 4.37 -6.51
CA SER A 74 -7.47 4.71 -5.30
C SER A 74 -6.81 3.51 -4.60
N LEU A 75 -7.12 2.27 -5.01
CA LEU A 75 -6.48 1.05 -4.52
C LEU A 75 -5.27 0.64 -5.38
N PHE A 76 -5.13 1.21 -6.57
CA PHE A 76 -4.01 0.95 -7.45
C PHE A 76 -3.58 2.23 -8.21
N PRO A 77 -3.11 3.27 -7.50
CA PRO A 77 -2.64 4.51 -8.11
C PRO A 77 -1.33 4.27 -8.88
N TYR A 78 -1.18 4.95 -10.01
CA TYR A 78 -0.04 4.78 -10.91
C TYR A 78 1.32 4.96 -10.22
N GLU A 79 1.42 5.96 -9.35
CA GLU A 79 2.66 6.32 -8.65
C GLU A 79 3.19 5.21 -7.75
N TYR A 80 2.29 4.40 -7.17
CA TYR A 80 2.63 3.36 -6.19
C TYR A 80 2.40 1.95 -6.68
N ALA A 81 1.99 1.77 -7.94
CA ALA A 81 1.57 0.46 -8.46
C ALA A 81 2.64 -0.64 -8.28
N LYS A 82 3.89 -0.34 -8.65
CA LYS A 82 5.00 -1.30 -8.46
C LYS A 82 5.24 -1.63 -6.99
N ASP A 83 5.13 -0.65 -6.15
CA ASP A 83 5.44 -0.77 -4.72
C ASP A 83 4.34 -1.58 -4.01
N ILE A 84 3.09 -1.37 -4.39
CA ILE A 84 1.95 -2.18 -3.93
C ILE A 84 2.16 -3.65 -4.30
N LEU A 85 2.50 -3.94 -5.56
CA LEU A 85 2.72 -5.32 -6.01
C LEU A 85 3.90 -6.00 -5.33
N LYS A 86 4.99 -5.27 -5.03
CA LYS A 86 6.10 -5.80 -4.23
C LYS A 86 5.66 -6.20 -2.82
N VAL A 87 4.91 -5.35 -2.13
CA VAL A 87 4.40 -5.64 -0.78
C VAL A 87 3.45 -6.82 -0.82
N LEU A 88 2.50 -6.85 -1.77
CA LEU A 88 1.58 -7.97 -1.92
C LEU A 88 2.32 -9.29 -2.21
N LYS A 89 3.45 -9.24 -2.92
CA LYS A 89 4.28 -10.44 -3.16
C LYS A 89 4.96 -10.95 -1.90
N GLU A 90 5.43 -10.06 -1.03
CA GLU A 90 5.96 -10.45 0.29
C GLU A 90 4.87 -11.08 1.16
N ILE A 91 3.68 -10.49 1.19
CA ILE A 91 2.51 -11.05 1.90
C ILE A 91 2.13 -12.44 1.34
N ASP A 92 2.13 -12.60 0.01
CA ASP A 92 1.81 -13.87 -0.66
C ASP A 92 2.75 -15.01 -0.23
N ASN A 93 3.99 -14.69 0.14
CA ASN A 93 4.98 -15.66 0.63
C ASN A 93 4.72 -16.15 2.06
N LYS A 94 3.67 -15.67 2.75
CA LYS A 94 3.22 -16.07 4.10
C LYS A 94 4.32 -16.07 5.17
N LYS A 95 5.22 -15.11 5.13
CA LYS A 95 6.24 -14.93 6.17
C LYS A 95 5.80 -13.84 7.12
N GLU A 96 5.82 -14.16 8.42
CA GLU A 96 5.73 -13.10 9.42
C GLU A 96 6.94 -12.16 9.27
N VAL A 97 6.67 -10.87 9.21
CA VAL A 97 7.70 -9.87 8.99
C VAL A 97 7.40 -8.60 9.79
N LEU A 98 8.44 -8.02 10.35
CA LEU A 98 8.32 -6.72 10.99
C LEU A 98 8.10 -5.62 9.94
N LYS A 99 7.18 -4.71 10.18
CA LYS A 99 6.83 -3.59 9.26
C LYS A 99 8.07 -2.84 8.74
N ARG A 100 9.06 -2.56 9.60
CA ARG A 100 10.30 -1.90 9.21
C ARG A 100 11.20 -2.78 8.34
N VAL A 101 11.26 -4.07 8.62
CA VAL A 101 12.04 -5.04 7.82
C VAL A 101 11.41 -5.20 6.44
N LEU A 102 10.07 -5.32 6.37
CA LEU A 102 9.34 -5.30 5.10
C LEU A 102 9.68 -4.05 4.28
N SER A 103 9.64 -2.87 4.92
CA SER A 103 9.95 -1.61 4.26
C SER A 103 11.39 -1.56 3.71
N ILE A 104 12.36 -2.04 4.48
CA ILE A 104 13.76 -2.12 4.05
C ILE A 104 13.90 -3.10 2.88
N ASN A 105 13.31 -4.28 2.98
CA ASN A 105 13.41 -5.32 1.94
C ASN A 105 12.80 -4.86 0.61
N CYS A 106 11.64 -4.22 0.65
CA CYS A 106 10.95 -3.76 -0.56
C CYS A 106 11.56 -2.47 -1.15
N PHE A 107 12.03 -1.55 -0.30
CA PHE A 107 12.30 -0.17 -0.70
C PHE A 107 13.66 0.38 -0.30
N GLY A 108 14.42 -0.31 0.56
CA GLY A 108 15.69 0.17 1.09
C GLY A 108 15.55 1.28 2.17
N ASP A 109 14.34 1.68 2.51
CA ASP A 109 14.01 2.70 3.53
C ASP A 109 13.04 2.12 4.56
N SER A 110 13.40 2.19 5.84
CA SER A 110 12.62 1.61 6.95
C SER A 110 11.27 2.28 7.20
N LYS A 111 11.04 3.48 6.66
CA LYS A 111 9.81 4.27 6.85
C LYS A 111 8.99 4.45 5.59
N TYR A 112 9.48 4.02 4.44
CA TYR A 112 8.81 4.24 3.15
C TYR A 112 7.42 3.60 3.12
N PHE A 113 7.31 2.35 3.54
CA PHE A 113 6.03 1.63 3.61
C PHE A 113 5.00 2.39 4.43
N GLU A 114 5.35 2.75 5.67
CA GLU A 114 4.47 3.45 6.60
C GLU A 114 3.97 4.80 6.04
N LYS A 115 4.86 5.55 5.38
CA LYS A 115 4.52 6.89 4.87
C LYS A 115 3.70 6.89 3.60
N ASN A 116 3.92 5.92 2.70
CA ASN A 116 3.42 6.00 1.33
C ASN A 116 2.46 4.87 0.97
N ILE A 117 2.62 3.67 1.51
CA ILE A 117 1.98 2.45 1.00
C ILE A 117 1.00 1.84 2.01
N GLU A 118 1.27 1.94 3.30
CA GLU A 118 0.51 1.28 4.36
C GLU A 118 -1.00 1.52 4.24
N HIS A 119 -1.42 2.75 4.07
CA HIS A 119 -2.85 3.09 3.99
C HIS A 119 -3.55 2.46 2.78
N ILE A 120 -2.81 2.19 1.68
CA ILE A 120 -3.35 1.52 0.50
C ILE A 120 -3.46 0.02 0.78
N ILE A 121 -2.41 -0.59 1.33
CA ILE A 121 -2.39 -2.03 1.67
C ILE A 121 -3.49 -2.36 2.68
N VAL A 122 -3.64 -1.57 3.74
CA VAL A 122 -4.72 -1.74 4.72
C VAL A 122 -6.09 -1.70 4.05
N ARG A 123 -6.33 -0.79 3.12
CA ARG A 123 -7.60 -0.74 2.38
C ARG A 123 -7.81 -1.94 1.47
N ILE A 124 -6.75 -2.46 0.84
CA ILE A 124 -6.82 -3.68 0.04
C ILE A 124 -7.19 -4.87 0.94
N ILE A 125 -6.51 -5.04 2.09
CA ILE A 125 -6.81 -6.09 3.05
C ILE A 125 -8.27 -6.00 3.53
N LYS A 126 -8.72 -4.81 3.91
CA LYS A 126 -10.11 -4.57 4.32
C LYS A 126 -11.11 -5.02 3.26
N ASN A 127 -10.86 -4.73 2.01
CA ASN A 127 -11.82 -4.96 0.94
C ASN A 127 -11.82 -6.42 0.41
N TYR A 128 -10.72 -7.13 0.50
CA TYR A 128 -10.54 -8.42 -0.15
C TYR A 128 -10.31 -9.59 0.81
N LEU A 129 -9.80 -9.34 2.02
CA LEU A 129 -9.58 -10.38 3.01
C LEU A 129 -10.64 -10.37 4.11
N LEU A 130 -11.00 -9.17 4.60
CA LEU A 130 -11.82 -9.02 5.80
C LEU A 130 -13.28 -8.64 5.51
N GLU A 131 -13.72 -8.65 4.27
CA GLU A 131 -14.99 -8.19 3.67
C GLU A 131 -16.18 -7.88 4.61
N ASN A 132 -16.36 -8.60 5.72
CA ASN A 132 -17.46 -8.41 6.68
C ASN A 132 -17.03 -8.60 8.16
N GLU A 133 -15.74 -8.76 8.45
CA GLU A 133 -15.25 -9.06 9.80
C GLU A 133 -14.62 -7.84 10.50
N ILE A 134 -14.61 -6.68 9.84
CA ILE A 134 -14.00 -5.46 10.37
C ILE A 134 -14.91 -4.85 11.42
N GLN A 135 -14.37 -4.69 12.63
CA GLN A 135 -14.96 -3.82 13.63
C GLN A 135 -14.56 -2.36 13.33
N GLU A 136 -15.46 -1.42 13.59
CA GLU A 136 -15.19 0.02 13.33
C GLU A 136 -13.94 0.54 14.05
N ASP A 137 -13.53 -0.13 15.13
CA ASP A 137 -12.40 0.23 15.99
C ASP A 137 -11.06 -0.43 15.61
N ASP A 138 -11.02 -1.28 14.57
CA ASP A 138 -9.79 -1.97 14.16
C ASP A 138 -8.72 -1.00 13.68
N THR A 139 -7.58 -1.03 14.35
CA THR A 139 -6.42 -0.22 13.99
C THR A 139 -5.71 -0.76 12.74
N ASN A 140 -4.97 0.09 12.05
CA ASN A 140 -4.15 -0.34 10.90
C ASN A 140 -3.16 -1.45 11.28
N GLU A 141 -2.69 -1.45 12.53
CA GLU A 141 -1.73 -2.43 13.04
C GLU A 141 -2.35 -3.82 13.19
N GLU A 142 -3.58 -3.90 13.71
CA GLU A 142 -4.34 -5.14 13.83
C GLU A 142 -4.63 -5.72 12.45
N ILE A 143 -5.07 -4.90 11.50
CA ILE A 143 -5.32 -5.34 10.12
C ILE A 143 -4.07 -5.86 9.42
N LEU A 144 -2.93 -5.20 9.62
CA LEU A 144 -1.65 -5.66 9.07
C LEU A 144 -1.19 -6.98 9.72
N LEU A 145 -1.53 -7.20 10.99
CA LEU A 145 -1.20 -8.44 11.69
C LEU A 145 -1.90 -9.66 11.08
N GLU A 146 -3.12 -9.50 10.56
CA GLU A 146 -3.86 -10.56 9.87
C GLU A 146 -3.11 -11.15 8.66
N VAL A 147 -2.25 -10.34 8.04
CA VAL A 147 -1.40 -10.76 6.92
C VAL A 147 0.05 -11.02 7.32
N GLY A 148 0.34 -11.10 8.63
CA GLY A 148 1.67 -11.39 9.16
C GLY A 148 2.62 -10.19 9.20
N ILE A 149 2.14 -8.95 9.03
CA ILE A 149 2.96 -7.75 9.18
C ILE A 149 2.77 -7.19 10.59
N SER A 150 3.79 -7.35 11.43
CA SER A 150 3.76 -6.86 12.81
C SER A 150 4.49 -5.52 12.97
N LYS A 151 4.03 -4.72 13.93
CA LYS A 151 4.76 -3.55 14.37
C LYS A 151 6.09 -3.97 15.01
N TYR A 152 7.05 -3.04 15.03
CA TYR A 152 8.29 -3.27 15.75
C TYR A 152 7.96 -3.63 17.21
N PRO A 153 8.53 -4.71 17.76
CA PRO A 153 8.20 -5.11 19.12
C PRO A 153 8.51 -3.96 20.08
N GLU A 154 7.57 -3.63 20.93
CA GLU A 154 7.82 -2.71 22.02
C GLU A 154 8.86 -3.34 22.95
N VAL A 155 9.95 -2.62 23.18
CA VAL A 155 10.97 -3.06 24.12
C VAL A 155 10.53 -2.65 25.50
N LEU A 156 10.16 -3.62 26.33
CA LEU A 156 9.93 -3.39 27.73
C LEU A 156 11.24 -3.54 28.49
N GLU A 157 11.71 -2.45 29.09
CA GLU A 157 12.84 -2.50 30.04
C GLU A 157 12.26 -2.54 31.46
N PHE A 158 12.66 -3.54 32.22
CA PHE A 158 12.23 -3.64 33.62
C PHE A 158 13.42 -3.91 34.54
N CYS A 159 13.28 -3.46 35.78
CA CYS A 159 14.22 -3.74 36.87
C CYS A 159 13.46 -4.36 38.04
N GLY A 160 13.84 -5.56 38.43
CA GLY A 160 13.18 -6.31 39.48
C GLY A 160 12.78 -7.72 39.06
N ASP A 161 11.99 -8.37 39.91
CA ASP A 161 11.46 -9.69 39.64
C ASP A 161 10.25 -9.55 38.68
N LEU A 162 10.22 -10.34 37.62
CA LEU A 162 9.13 -10.35 36.64
C LEU A 162 8.59 -11.76 36.50
N GLU A 163 7.27 -11.89 36.59
CA GLU A 163 6.54 -13.11 36.22
C GLU A 163 5.65 -12.81 35.03
N TYR A 164 5.70 -13.64 34.01
CA TYR A 164 4.77 -13.53 32.89
C TYR A 164 4.43 -14.91 32.31
N TYR A 165 3.39 -14.97 31.53
CA TYR A 165 2.89 -16.23 30.96
C TYR A 165 2.97 -16.19 29.44
N ILE A 166 3.56 -17.23 28.83
CA ILE A 166 3.50 -17.48 27.38
C ILE A 166 2.81 -18.82 27.17
N LYS A 167 1.71 -18.82 26.44
CA LYS A 167 0.93 -20.06 26.14
C LYS A 167 0.66 -20.93 27.38
N ASN A 168 0.29 -20.28 28.50
CA ASN A 168 0.06 -20.88 29.82
C ASN A 168 1.32 -21.42 30.55
N GLU A 169 2.50 -21.21 30.03
CA GLU A 169 3.73 -21.48 30.75
C GLU A 169 4.18 -20.27 31.53
N LYS A 170 4.41 -20.44 32.85
CA LYS A 170 4.90 -19.39 33.73
C LYS A 170 6.41 -19.21 33.52
N ILE A 171 6.84 -17.97 33.26
CA ILE A 171 8.24 -17.61 33.14
C ILE A 171 8.59 -16.60 34.21
N GLU A 172 9.63 -16.89 35.02
CA GLU A 172 10.10 -16.05 36.12
C GLU A 172 11.51 -15.53 35.82
N TYR A 173 11.72 -14.23 36.01
CA TYR A 173 13.04 -13.61 36.01
C TYR A 173 13.30 -12.97 37.37
N LYS A 174 14.44 -13.34 37.99
CA LYS A 174 14.87 -12.79 39.28
C LYS A 174 15.77 -11.56 39.10
N LYS A 175 15.77 -10.72 40.12
CA LYS A 175 16.27 -9.33 40.23
C LYS A 175 17.69 -9.03 39.71
N GLU A 176 18.52 -9.99 39.45
CA GLU A 176 19.96 -9.77 39.15
C GLU A 176 20.27 -9.46 37.67
N THR A 177 19.25 -9.38 36.80
CA THR A 177 19.48 -9.19 35.37
C THR A 177 18.51 -8.18 34.78
N ILE A 178 19.03 -7.05 34.29
CA ILE A 178 18.28 -6.19 33.39
C ILE A 178 18.12 -6.93 32.07
N ARG A 179 16.89 -7.26 31.67
CA ARG A 179 16.61 -7.93 30.40
C ARG A 179 15.63 -7.11 29.58
N LYS A 180 15.88 -7.06 28.28
CA LYS A 180 14.96 -6.50 27.29
C LYS A 180 14.04 -7.61 26.82
N LEU A 181 12.74 -7.42 27.01
CA LEU A 181 11.71 -8.29 26.45
C LEU A 181 11.18 -7.67 25.16
N TYR A 182 11.11 -8.47 24.14
CA TYR A 182 10.46 -8.11 22.87
C TYR A 182 9.08 -8.77 22.86
N LYS A 183 8.07 -7.95 22.65
CA LYS A 183 6.69 -8.40 22.51
C LYS A 183 6.39 -8.65 21.05
#